data_5400d473f47a7e0e38abcb6448d60632
#
_entry.id   5400d473f47a7e0e38abcb6448d60632
#
_cell.length_a   1.000
_cell.length_b   1.000
_cell.length_c   1.000
_cell.angle_alpha   90.00
_cell.angle_beta   90.00
_cell.angle_gamma   90.00
#
_symmetry.space_group_name_H-M   'P 1'
#
loop_
_entity.id
_entity.type
_entity.pdbx_description
1 polymer ?
#
loop_
_entity_poly.entity_id
_entity_poly.type
_entity_poly.pdbx_seq_one_letter_code
_entity_poly.pdbx_strand_id
1 'polypeptide(L)'
;MYTSLDWLNQLINVKTIQLEELIDKLTLGGFEVEETLQIDINNQKQTILDISATANRADSLSIKGIAKEITALLNQPTFNSNYNYSDLESQKIIADVTSLAKSNTDYSTFVTVSVENLTNFTIPKWLTEKLVCSKIEPTNTLFDFQTYVLLETGYPFEFYDLKKIQTVLKTSEFDLCLTTAKPNTTFTANNNSEYNLNSDILVVEANNYPLSIGGIISNEQVAYTSETTSLLIEGSIFSSKKIRQQSRILGVRTDRSARYEKGLNNSYFTEALLRLIQLLRITNPNLICKVHTASEVEQVIPPTLILNYENVIEILGPVQIPNTNISGNITTDQITQYLKRLDLKF
;
A
#
# COMPACT_ATOMS: atom_id res chain seq x y z
N MET A 1 -1.22 -8.79 -10.84
CA MET A 1 -0.26 -7.70 -10.54
C MET A 1 1.08 -8.06 -11.14
N TYR A 2 1.57 -7.22 -12.05
CA TYR A 2 2.85 -7.46 -12.70
C TYR A 2 4.02 -7.27 -11.75
N THR A 3 4.85 -8.29 -11.61
CA THR A 3 5.93 -8.36 -10.64
C THR A 3 7.20 -8.88 -11.30
N SER A 4 8.26 -8.10 -11.26
CA SER A 4 9.57 -8.51 -11.81
C SER A 4 10.28 -9.48 -10.86
N LEU A 5 10.85 -10.55 -11.39
CA LEU A 5 11.68 -11.47 -10.61
C LEU A 5 12.92 -10.76 -10.02
N ASP A 6 13.48 -9.78 -10.72
CA ASP A 6 14.60 -9.00 -10.19
C ASP A 6 14.20 -8.09 -9.03
N TRP A 7 12.95 -7.58 -9.01
CA TRP A 7 12.46 -6.85 -7.86
C TRP A 7 12.21 -7.79 -6.67
N LEU A 8 11.58 -8.93 -6.90
CA LEU A 8 11.43 -9.96 -5.87
C LEU A 8 12.77 -10.42 -5.32
N ASN A 9 13.78 -10.59 -6.20
CA ASN A 9 15.11 -11.03 -5.80
C ASN A 9 15.88 -10.02 -4.92
N GLN A 10 15.40 -8.77 -4.81
CA GLN A 10 15.90 -7.80 -3.82
C GLN A 10 15.36 -8.05 -2.40
N LEU A 11 14.29 -8.81 -2.27
CA LEU A 11 13.61 -9.10 -1.01
C LEU A 11 13.80 -10.55 -0.57
N ILE A 12 13.91 -11.47 -1.52
CA ILE A 12 14.06 -12.91 -1.28
C ILE A 12 14.82 -13.53 -2.44
N ASN A 13 15.66 -14.52 -2.16
CA ASN A 13 16.46 -15.19 -3.21
C ASN A 13 15.58 -16.12 -4.07
N VAL A 14 15.01 -15.57 -5.14
CA VAL A 14 14.23 -16.35 -6.13
C VAL A 14 15.10 -16.95 -7.25
N LYS A 15 16.39 -16.59 -7.34
CA LYS A 15 17.31 -17.11 -8.36
C LYS A 15 17.75 -18.56 -8.10
N THR A 16 17.50 -19.08 -6.91
CA THR A 16 17.85 -20.46 -6.53
C THR A 16 16.81 -21.49 -6.95
N ILE A 17 15.66 -21.05 -7.44
CA ILE A 17 14.56 -21.91 -7.87
C ILE A 17 14.34 -21.78 -9.39
N GLN A 18 13.99 -22.86 -10.07
CA GLN A 18 13.58 -22.81 -11.46
C GLN A 18 12.24 -22.08 -11.59
N LEU A 19 12.06 -21.35 -12.68
CA LEU A 19 10.88 -20.51 -12.89
C LEU A 19 9.58 -21.32 -12.82
N GLU A 20 9.55 -22.47 -13.47
CA GLU A 20 8.40 -23.37 -13.51
C GLU A 20 8.05 -23.86 -12.10
N GLU A 21 9.06 -24.22 -11.30
CA GLU A 21 8.86 -24.66 -9.92
C GLU A 21 8.32 -23.52 -9.05
N LEU A 22 8.78 -22.27 -9.24
CA LEU A 22 8.25 -21.11 -8.54
C LEU A 22 6.78 -20.87 -8.88
N ILE A 23 6.42 -20.98 -10.16
CA ILE A 23 5.03 -20.82 -10.64
C ILE A 23 4.14 -21.90 -10.04
N ASP A 24 4.59 -23.17 -10.04
CA ASP A 24 3.83 -24.27 -9.45
C ASP A 24 3.59 -24.06 -7.96
N LYS A 25 4.63 -23.63 -7.21
CA LYS A 25 4.50 -23.35 -5.78
C LYS A 25 3.54 -22.18 -5.50
N LEU A 26 3.60 -21.12 -6.29
CA LEU A 26 2.66 -19.99 -6.19
C LEU A 26 1.22 -20.46 -6.44
N THR A 27 1.00 -21.23 -7.50
CA THR A 27 -0.31 -21.75 -7.88
C THR A 27 -0.89 -22.66 -6.80
N LEU A 28 -0.09 -23.58 -6.26
CA LEU A 28 -0.50 -24.45 -5.13
C LEU A 28 -0.69 -23.66 -3.83
N GLY A 29 -0.01 -22.51 -3.68
CA GLY A 29 -0.18 -21.56 -2.57
C GLY A 29 -1.41 -20.66 -2.68
N GLY A 30 -2.20 -20.78 -3.77
CA GLY A 30 -3.42 -19.99 -4.00
C GLY A 30 -3.20 -18.68 -4.75
N PHE A 31 -2.09 -18.57 -5.50
CA PHE A 31 -1.77 -17.45 -6.38
C PHE A 31 -1.74 -17.93 -7.82
N GLU A 32 -2.58 -17.37 -8.66
CA GLU A 32 -2.56 -17.67 -10.08
C GLU A 32 -1.49 -16.82 -10.78
N VAL A 33 -0.64 -17.45 -11.56
CA VAL A 33 0.28 -16.77 -12.48
C VAL A 33 -0.36 -16.79 -13.86
N GLU A 34 -1.04 -15.67 -14.18
CA GLU A 34 -1.86 -15.55 -15.40
C GLU A 34 -0.97 -15.46 -16.65
N GLU A 35 0.17 -14.80 -16.55
CA GLU A 35 1.07 -14.55 -17.67
C GLU A 35 2.53 -14.48 -17.21
N THR A 36 3.43 -14.95 -18.06
CA THR A 36 4.88 -14.75 -17.92
C THR A 36 5.41 -14.00 -19.13
N LEU A 37 6.06 -12.87 -18.89
CA LEU A 37 6.57 -11.98 -19.92
C LEU A 37 8.07 -11.78 -19.82
N GLN A 38 8.69 -11.47 -20.96
CA GLN A 38 10.05 -10.97 -21.02
C GLN A 38 10.03 -9.52 -21.52
N ILE A 39 10.58 -8.61 -20.73
CA ILE A 39 10.72 -7.19 -21.09
C ILE A 39 12.21 -6.86 -21.15
N ASP A 40 12.62 -6.16 -22.20
CA ASP A 40 14.00 -5.71 -22.35
C ASP A 40 14.17 -4.31 -21.74
N ILE A 41 14.98 -4.21 -20.70
CA ILE A 41 15.30 -2.93 -20.06
C ILE A 41 16.80 -2.74 -20.05
N ASN A 42 17.29 -1.72 -20.72
CA ASN A 42 18.74 -1.41 -20.83
C ASN A 42 19.57 -2.62 -21.34
N ASN A 43 19.08 -3.34 -22.33
CA ASN A 43 19.68 -4.58 -22.88
C ASN A 43 19.76 -5.74 -21.87
N GLN A 44 18.97 -5.72 -20.83
CA GLN A 44 18.81 -6.82 -19.87
C GLN A 44 17.37 -7.34 -19.93
N LYS A 45 17.24 -8.64 -20.15
CA LYS A 45 15.93 -9.30 -20.13
C LYS A 45 15.44 -9.45 -18.70
N GLN A 46 14.27 -8.90 -18.44
CA GLN A 46 13.57 -8.99 -17.17
C GLN A 46 12.38 -9.95 -17.30
N THR A 47 12.32 -10.93 -16.43
CA THR A 47 11.15 -11.82 -16.36
C THR A 47 10.10 -11.21 -15.45
N ILE A 48 8.91 -11.05 -15.97
CA ILE A 48 7.75 -10.47 -15.28
C ILE A 48 6.67 -11.52 -15.14
N LEU A 49 6.13 -11.67 -13.95
CA LEU A 49 4.97 -12.52 -13.67
C LEU A 49 3.75 -11.65 -13.43
N ASP A 50 2.64 -11.97 -14.08
CA ASP A 50 1.34 -11.43 -13.67
C ASP A 50 0.73 -12.34 -12.62
N ILE A 51 0.78 -11.90 -11.37
CA ILE A 51 0.34 -12.67 -10.21
C ILE A 51 -1.01 -12.15 -9.75
N SER A 52 -2.00 -13.03 -9.72
CA SER A 52 -3.34 -12.78 -9.21
C SER A 52 -3.55 -13.54 -7.89
N ALA A 53 -4.19 -12.86 -6.95
CA ALA A 53 -4.54 -13.44 -5.66
C ALA A 53 -6.03 -13.34 -5.43
N THR A 54 -6.57 -14.23 -4.59
CA THR A 54 -7.98 -14.22 -4.24
C THR A 54 -8.41 -12.90 -3.57
N ALA A 55 -9.69 -12.59 -3.64
CA ALA A 55 -10.23 -11.30 -3.19
C ALA A 55 -9.99 -10.98 -1.71
N ASN A 56 -9.76 -12.01 -0.88
CA ASN A 56 -9.50 -11.89 0.56
C ASN A 56 -8.01 -11.74 0.92
N ARG A 57 -7.11 -11.70 -0.09
CA ARG A 57 -5.66 -11.59 0.11
C ARG A 57 -5.17 -10.17 -0.26
N ALA A 58 -5.68 -9.16 0.48
CA ALA A 58 -5.24 -7.77 0.32
C ALA A 58 -3.74 -7.57 0.61
N ASP A 59 -3.19 -8.36 1.53
CA ASP A 59 -1.79 -8.39 1.93
C ASP A 59 -0.84 -8.69 0.76
N SER A 60 -1.27 -9.49 -0.21
CA SER A 60 -0.47 -9.89 -1.38
C SER A 60 -0.59 -8.95 -2.59
N LEU A 61 -1.27 -7.82 -2.44
CA LEU A 61 -1.34 -6.80 -3.48
C LEU A 61 -0.14 -5.83 -3.45
N SER A 62 1.03 -6.34 -3.11
CA SER A 62 2.29 -5.60 -3.09
C SER A 62 3.46 -6.54 -3.31
N ILE A 63 4.58 -5.97 -3.77
CA ILE A 63 5.83 -6.74 -3.96
C ILE A 63 6.29 -7.36 -2.63
N LYS A 64 6.21 -6.60 -1.52
CA LYS A 64 6.54 -7.12 -0.19
C LYS A 64 5.60 -8.24 0.26
N GLY A 65 4.31 -8.11 -0.03
CA GLY A 65 3.32 -9.15 0.30
C GLY A 65 3.57 -10.45 -0.47
N ILE A 66 3.83 -10.36 -1.79
CA ILE A 66 4.20 -11.52 -2.61
C ILE A 66 5.52 -12.13 -2.13
N ALA A 67 6.54 -11.31 -1.84
CA ALA A 67 7.80 -11.81 -1.32
C ALA A 67 7.64 -12.57 0.01
N LYS A 68 6.78 -12.07 0.91
CA LYS A 68 6.46 -12.75 2.17
C LYS A 68 5.82 -14.13 1.94
N GLU A 69 4.91 -14.22 0.97
CA GLU A 69 4.29 -15.49 0.61
C GLU A 69 5.31 -16.48 0.04
N ILE A 70 6.14 -16.02 -0.90
CA ILE A 70 7.22 -16.83 -1.46
C ILE A 70 8.17 -17.33 -0.37
N THR A 71 8.47 -16.49 0.63
CA THR A 71 9.26 -16.88 1.82
C THR A 71 8.65 -18.09 2.53
N ALA A 72 7.34 -18.08 2.76
CA ALA A 72 6.65 -19.18 3.41
C ALA A 72 6.63 -20.46 2.53
N LEU A 73 6.36 -20.29 1.22
CA LEU A 73 6.30 -21.40 0.27
C LEU A 73 7.66 -22.09 0.06
N LEU A 74 8.73 -21.30 -0.01
CA LEU A 74 10.09 -21.80 -0.22
C LEU A 74 10.81 -22.16 1.09
N ASN A 75 10.23 -21.81 2.24
CA ASN A 75 10.91 -21.92 3.55
C ASN A 75 12.28 -21.22 3.58
N GLN A 76 12.35 -20.03 3.00
CA GLN A 76 13.56 -19.22 2.92
C GLN A 76 13.31 -17.90 3.68
N PRO A 77 14.31 -17.34 4.38
CA PRO A 77 14.17 -16.03 5.01
C PRO A 77 14.11 -14.93 3.94
N THR A 78 13.37 -13.86 4.22
CA THR A 78 13.53 -12.61 3.47
C THR A 78 14.93 -12.05 3.72
N PHE A 79 15.49 -11.37 2.74
CA PHE A 79 16.64 -10.52 3.01
C PHE A 79 16.17 -9.43 3.97
N ASN A 80 16.86 -9.26 5.09
CA ASN A 80 16.68 -8.09 5.91
C ASN A 80 16.98 -6.88 5.01
N SER A 81 15.95 -6.26 4.49
CA SER A 81 16.11 -4.93 3.95
C SER A 81 16.60 -4.09 5.12
N ASN A 82 17.84 -3.64 5.08
CA ASN A 82 18.40 -2.72 6.07
C ASN A 82 17.74 -1.33 6.01
N TYR A 83 16.47 -1.29 5.65
CA TYR A 83 15.64 -0.12 5.82
C TYR A 83 15.31 -0.03 7.30
N ASN A 84 16.15 0.66 8.03
CA ASN A 84 15.91 0.97 9.43
C ASN A 84 14.77 2.01 9.46
N TYR A 85 13.54 1.54 9.48
CA TYR A 85 12.33 2.37 9.60
C TYR A 85 12.05 2.75 11.05
N SER A 86 13.05 2.66 11.93
CA SER A 86 12.86 2.43 13.35
C SER A 86 12.16 3.54 14.12
N ASP A 87 12.08 4.75 13.62
CA ASP A 87 11.25 5.81 14.21
C ASP A 87 11.22 7.10 13.39
N LEU A 88 10.31 8.00 13.75
CA LEU A 88 10.20 9.31 13.13
C LEU A 88 11.45 10.16 13.37
N GLU A 89 12.15 9.98 14.51
CA GLU A 89 13.35 10.73 14.85
C GLU A 89 14.53 10.34 13.94
N SER A 90 14.71 9.05 13.65
CA SER A 90 15.77 8.58 12.75
C SER A 90 15.62 9.16 11.34
N GLN A 91 14.39 9.48 10.95
CA GLN A 91 14.05 10.10 9.66
C GLN A 91 14.05 11.64 9.71
N LYS A 92 14.42 12.25 10.83
CA LYS A 92 14.38 13.71 11.04
C LYS A 92 12.99 14.29 10.72
N ILE A 93 11.93 13.60 11.15
CA ILE A 93 10.55 14.07 11.03
C ILE A 93 10.16 14.71 12.35
N ILE A 94 9.76 15.97 12.30
CA ILE A 94 9.27 16.71 13.45
C ILE A 94 7.82 16.28 13.70
N ALA A 95 7.52 15.78 14.89
CA ALA A 95 6.16 15.47 15.28
C ALA A 95 5.59 16.64 16.11
N ASP A 96 4.60 17.32 15.55
CA ASP A 96 3.75 18.30 16.24
C ASP A 96 2.31 17.86 15.99
N VAL A 97 1.90 16.85 16.75
CA VAL A 97 0.72 16.08 16.43
C VAL A 97 -0.50 16.64 17.14
N THR A 98 -1.50 17.05 16.39
CA THR A 98 -2.85 17.19 16.92
C THR A 98 -3.51 15.81 16.89
N SER A 99 -3.70 15.21 18.07
CA SER A 99 -4.42 13.94 18.19
C SER A 99 -5.88 14.15 17.82
N LEU A 100 -6.35 13.43 16.78
CA LEU A 100 -7.77 13.37 16.45
C LEU A 100 -8.42 12.27 17.27
N ALA A 101 -9.42 12.66 18.08
CA ALA A 101 -10.27 11.68 18.74
C ALA A 101 -10.98 10.82 17.68
N LYS A 102 -10.83 9.49 17.81
CA LYS A 102 -11.48 8.52 16.94
C LYS A 102 -12.98 8.48 17.24
N SER A 103 -13.76 9.27 16.52
CA SER A 103 -15.23 9.28 16.65
C SER A 103 -15.93 8.54 15.49
N ASN A 104 -15.19 8.03 14.51
CA ASN A 104 -15.77 7.47 13.29
C ASN A 104 -15.24 6.06 13.01
N THR A 105 -16.14 5.13 12.69
CA THR A 105 -15.84 3.73 12.31
C THR A 105 -15.45 3.59 10.83
N ASP A 106 -15.53 4.66 10.06
CA ASP A 106 -15.27 4.65 8.62
C ASP A 106 -13.77 4.68 8.27
N TYR A 107 -12.91 4.89 9.26
CA TYR A 107 -11.45 4.80 9.11
C TYR A 107 -10.78 4.31 10.40
N SER A 108 -9.59 3.74 10.27
CA SER A 108 -8.77 3.29 11.40
C SER A 108 -7.50 4.13 11.58
N THR A 109 -7.04 4.76 10.51
CA THR A 109 -5.83 5.60 10.51
C THR A 109 -6.08 6.83 9.65
N PHE A 110 -5.63 7.99 10.14
CA PHE A 110 -5.56 9.23 9.39
C PHE A 110 -4.32 10.00 9.84
N VAL A 111 -3.37 10.19 8.93
CA VAL A 111 -2.09 10.86 9.19
C VAL A 111 -1.83 11.86 8.08
N THR A 112 -1.39 13.06 8.45
CA THR A 112 -0.95 14.07 7.48
C THR A 112 0.44 14.57 7.80
N VAL A 113 1.26 14.73 6.75
CA VAL A 113 2.63 15.19 6.84
C VAL A 113 2.85 16.34 5.86
N SER A 114 3.26 17.51 6.34
CA SER A 114 3.79 18.54 5.44
C SER A 114 5.22 18.22 5.06
N VAL A 115 5.55 18.51 3.82
CA VAL A 115 6.89 18.35 3.24
C VAL A 115 7.27 19.67 2.58
N GLU A 116 8.35 20.28 3.05
CA GLU A 116 8.89 21.54 2.55
C GLU A 116 10.28 21.33 1.93
N ASN A 117 10.77 22.32 1.18
CA ASN A 117 12.04 22.28 0.46
C ASN A 117 12.08 21.22 -0.66
N LEU A 118 10.95 21.01 -1.29
CA LEU A 118 10.88 20.17 -2.49
C LEU A 118 11.37 20.99 -3.69
N THR A 119 12.56 20.70 -4.18
CA THR A 119 13.24 21.48 -5.22
C THR A 119 13.62 20.69 -6.46
N ASN A 120 13.59 19.36 -6.36
CA ASN A 120 13.98 18.47 -7.44
C ASN A 120 12.92 17.37 -7.64
N PHE A 121 12.40 17.31 -8.86
CA PHE A 121 11.36 16.34 -9.26
C PHE A 121 11.92 15.18 -10.09
N THR A 122 13.25 15.06 -10.17
CA THR A 122 13.87 13.98 -10.94
C THR A 122 13.52 12.63 -10.33
N ILE A 123 12.94 11.77 -11.14
CA ILE A 123 12.64 10.40 -10.70
C ILE A 123 13.88 9.53 -10.95
N PRO A 124 14.36 8.77 -9.97
CA PRO A 124 15.49 7.87 -10.15
C PRO A 124 15.22 6.83 -11.25
N LYS A 125 16.15 6.63 -12.15
CA LYS A 125 16.02 5.71 -13.28
C LYS A 125 15.62 4.29 -12.85
N TRP A 126 16.20 3.78 -11.77
CA TRP A 126 15.86 2.46 -11.23
C TRP A 126 14.38 2.34 -10.80
N LEU A 127 13.77 3.47 -10.36
CA LEU A 127 12.35 3.51 -9.97
C LEU A 127 11.46 3.45 -11.22
N THR A 128 11.76 4.26 -12.24
CA THR A 128 11.00 4.22 -13.50
C THR A 128 11.11 2.85 -14.19
N GLU A 129 12.27 2.21 -14.15
CA GLU A 129 12.46 0.84 -14.66
C GLU A 129 11.54 -0.17 -13.95
N LYS A 130 11.37 -0.06 -12.63
CA LYS A 130 10.45 -0.92 -11.87
C LYS A 130 8.98 -0.66 -12.22
N LEU A 131 8.60 0.60 -12.47
CA LEU A 131 7.25 0.91 -12.95
C LEU A 131 7.00 0.28 -14.33
N VAL A 132 7.95 0.40 -15.26
CA VAL A 132 7.87 -0.26 -16.58
C VAL A 132 7.73 -1.78 -16.45
N CYS A 133 8.50 -2.40 -15.57
CA CYS A 133 8.37 -3.83 -15.26
C CYS A 133 6.98 -4.20 -14.69
N SER A 134 6.31 -3.25 -14.07
CA SER A 134 4.94 -3.41 -13.55
C SER A 134 3.86 -3.03 -14.58
N LYS A 135 4.24 -2.86 -15.84
CA LYS A 135 3.38 -2.38 -16.95
C LYS A 135 2.73 -1.03 -16.68
N ILE A 136 3.42 -0.15 -15.96
CA ILE A 136 3.01 1.22 -15.69
C ILE A 136 3.95 2.16 -16.44
N GLU A 137 3.38 3.04 -17.25
CA GLU A 137 4.14 4.07 -17.94
C GLU A 137 4.56 5.17 -16.95
N PRO A 138 5.85 5.43 -16.76
CA PRO A 138 6.31 6.48 -15.87
C PRO A 138 5.87 7.87 -16.36
N THR A 139 5.35 8.66 -15.44
CA THR A 139 4.91 10.04 -15.71
C THR A 139 6.05 11.05 -15.60
N ASN A 140 7.16 10.65 -14.98
CA ASN A 140 8.27 11.52 -14.59
C ASN A 140 7.84 12.69 -13.67
N THR A 141 6.84 12.42 -12.83
CA THR A 141 6.31 13.33 -11.82
C THR A 141 6.32 12.69 -10.44
N LEU A 142 5.92 13.45 -9.42
CA LEU A 142 5.75 12.92 -8.05
C LEU A 142 4.80 11.71 -7.97
N PHE A 143 3.93 11.55 -8.95
CA PHE A 143 3.02 10.40 -9.06
C PHE A 143 3.78 9.07 -9.14
N ASP A 144 4.97 9.07 -9.72
CA ASP A 144 5.79 7.84 -9.80
C ASP A 144 6.24 7.36 -8.43
N PHE A 145 6.52 8.28 -7.48
CA PHE A 145 6.82 7.89 -6.10
C PHE A 145 5.61 7.30 -5.39
N GLN A 146 4.41 7.90 -5.57
CA GLN A 146 3.17 7.38 -5.01
C GLN A 146 2.88 5.97 -5.54
N THR A 147 2.97 5.80 -6.85
CA THR A 147 2.75 4.52 -7.55
C THR A 147 3.76 3.47 -7.11
N TYR A 148 5.04 3.84 -7.02
CA TYR A 148 6.08 2.94 -6.57
C TYR A 148 5.82 2.42 -5.16
N VAL A 149 5.50 3.31 -4.21
CA VAL A 149 5.22 2.92 -2.82
C VAL A 149 3.97 2.04 -2.75
N LEU A 150 2.93 2.37 -3.51
CA LEU A 150 1.74 1.54 -3.63
C LEU A 150 2.07 0.12 -4.11
N LEU A 151 2.91 -0.03 -5.13
CA LEU A 151 3.35 -1.34 -5.62
C LEU A 151 4.25 -2.07 -4.62
N GLU A 152 5.21 -1.38 -4.02
CA GLU A 152 6.17 -1.97 -3.09
C GLU A 152 5.49 -2.44 -1.80
N THR A 153 4.61 -1.61 -1.22
CA THR A 153 4.09 -1.78 0.13
C THR A 153 2.59 -2.11 0.20
N GLY A 154 1.83 -1.76 -0.83
CA GLY A 154 0.37 -1.89 -0.86
C GLY A 154 -0.39 -0.69 -0.28
N TYR A 155 0.29 0.30 0.31
CA TYR A 155 -0.34 1.47 0.95
C TYR A 155 -0.37 2.67 0.00
N PRO A 156 -1.56 3.19 -0.34
CA PRO A 156 -1.71 4.41 -1.12
C PRO A 156 -1.55 5.65 -0.23
N PHE A 157 -0.93 6.68 -0.79
CA PHE A 157 -0.84 8.01 -0.20
C PHE A 157 -1.37 9.04 -1.19
N GLU A 158 -1.93 10.16 -0.68
CA GLU A 158 -2.35 11.28 -1.52
C GLU A 158 -1.44 12.47 -1.31
N PHE A 159 -1.20 13.22 -2.38
CA PHE A 159 -0.39 14.42 -2.37
C PHE A 159 -1.22 15.62 -2.75
N TYR A 160 -1.14 16.66 -1.94
CA TYR A 160 -1.73 17.96 -2.22
C TYR A 160 -0.64 19.01 -2.27
N ASP A 161 -0.81 20.05 -3.08
CA ASP A 161 0.04 21.24 -3.04
C ASP A 161 -0.31 22.08 -1.81
N LEU A 162 0.60 22.15 -0.84
CA LEU A 162 0.38 22.85 0.41
C LEU A 162 0.15 24.36 0.19
N LYS A 163 0.85 25.00 -0.75
CA LYS A 163 0.66 26.42 -1.05
C LYS A 163 -0.69 26.70 -1.71
N LYS A 164 -1.16 25.79 -2.56
CA LYS A 164 -2.50 25.90 -3.15
C LYS A 164 -3.58 25.79 -2.09
N ILE A 165 -3.45 24.85 -1.13
CA ILE A 165 -4.36 24.77 0.02
C ILE A 165 -4.39 26.11 0.76
N GLN A 166 -3.24 26.65 1.14
CA GLN A 166 -3.14 27.94 1.85
C GLN A 166 -3.76 29.09 1.05
N THR A 167 -3.58 29.09 -0.27
CA THR A 167 -4.16 30.09 -1.18
C THR A 167 -5.68 30.03 -1.22
N VAL A 168 -6.24 28.83 -1.36
CA VAL A 168 -7.70 28.61 -1.39
C VAL A 168 -8.34 28.98 -0.05
N LEU A 169 -7.70 28.61 1.05
CA LEU A 169 -8.17 28.91 2.40
C LEU A 169 -7.89 30.34 2.84
N LYS A 170 -7.01 31.07 2.15
CA LYS A 170 -6.52 32.41 2.50
C LYS A 170 -5.89 32.48 3.90
N THR A 171 -5.32 31.38 4.35
CA THR A 171 -4.61 31.27 5.63
C THR A 171 -3.51 30.21 5.53
N SER A 172 -2.45 30.39 6.32
CA SER A 172 -1.39 29.37 6.48
C SER A 172 -1.71 28.34 7.56
N GLU A 173 -2.66 28.65 8.43
CA GLU A 173 -3.09 27.78 9.54
C GLU A 173 -4.46 27.21 9.22
N PHE A 174 -4.58 25.89 9.30
CA PHE A 174 -5.84 25.20 9.05
C PHE A 174 -5.90 23.87 9.80
N ASP A 175 -7.12 23.51 10.15
CA ASP A 175 -7.43 22.23 10.76
C ASP A 175 -7.77 21.22 9.66
N LEU A 176 -7.20 20.02 9.78
CA LEU A 176 -7.47 18.89 8.90
C LEU A 176 -8.41 17.92 9.59
N CYS A 177 -9.41 17.47 8.87
CA CYS A 177 -10.31 16.46 9.38
C CYS A 177 -10.78 15.50 8.29
N LEU A 178 -11.19 14.32 8.72
CA LEU A 178 -11.86 13.32 7.90
C LEU A 178 -13.31 13.24 8.36
N THR A 179 -14.23 13.66 7.50
CA THR A 179 -15.66 13.80 7.82
C THR A 179 -16.53 13.39 6.64
N THR A 180 -17.84 13.44 6.80
CA THR A 180 -18.79 13.25 5.70
C THR A 180 -19.06 14.58 4.99
N ALA A 181 -19.22 14.53 3.67
CA ALA A 181 -19.48 15.71 2.86
C ALA A 181 -20.80 16.39 3.27
N LYS A 182 -20.87 17.73 3.13
CA LYS A 182 -22.11 18.45 3.25
C LYS A 182 -23.02 18.12 2.06
N PRO A 183 -24.33 17.94 2.27
CA PRO A 183 -25.26 17.67 1.17
C PRO A 183 -25.20 18.73 0.08
N ASN A 184 -25.29 18.30 -1.17
CA ASN A 184 -25.26 19.14 -2.37
C ASN A 184 -23.93 19.92 -2.57
N THR A 185 -22.81 19.42 -2.03
CA THR A 185 -21.50 19.97 -2.34
C THR A 185 -21.06 19.53 -3.72
N THR A 186 -20.79 20.46 -4.63
CA THR A 186 -20.13 20.18 -5.90
C THR A 186 -18.64 20.05 -5.67
N PHE A 187 -18.06 18.97 -6.18
CA PHE A 187 -16.64 18.67 -6.06
C PHE A 187 -16.04 18.43 -7.44
N THR A 188 -15.06 19.25 -7.84
CA THR A 188 -14.31 19.08 -9.07
C THR A 188 -13.02 18.31 -8.77
N ALA A 189 -12.92 17.12 -9.34
CA ALA A 189 -11.78 16.24 -9.14
C ALA A 189 -10.61 16.60 -10.07
N ASN A 190 -9.41 16.14 -9.73
CA ASN A 190 -8.18 16.38 -10.49
C ASN A 190 -8.16 15.76 -11.91
N ASN A 191 -9.16 14.94 -12.24
CA ASN A 191 -9.43 14.43 -13.60
C ASN A 191 -10.47 15.26 -14.36
N ASN A 192 -10.80 16.47 -13.87
CA ASN A 192 -11.81 17.39 -14.40
C ASN A 192 -13.26 16.86 -14.37
N SER A 193 -13.52 15.78 -13.63
CA SER A 193 -14.88 15.30 -13.43
C SER A 193 -15.55 16.02 -12.26
N GLU A 194 -16.83 16.32 -12.39
CA GLU A 194 -17.65 16.91 -11.34
C GLU A 194 -18.50 15.86 -10.63
N TYR A 195 -18.52 15.91 -9.30
CA TYR A 195 -19.31 15.03 -8.46
C TYR A 195 -20.21 15.85 -7.52
N ASN A 196 -21.46 15.45 -7.42
CA ASN A 196 -22.37 15.99 -6.41
C ASN A 196 -22.31 15.10 -5.17
N LEU A 197 -21.74 15.62 -4.10
CA LEU A 197 -21.54 14.90 -2.86
C LEU A 197 -22.78 14.96 -1.97
N ASN A 198 -23.00 13.89 -1.23
CA ASN A 198 -24.02 13.80 -0.19
C ASN A 198 -23.39 13.35 1.14
N SER A 199 -24.18 13.26 2.20
CA SER A 199 -23.72 12.86 3.53
C SER A 199 -23.19 11.42 3.64
N ASP A 200 -23.35 10.61 2.60
CA ASP A 200 -22.78 9.25 2.57
C ASP A 200 -21.33 9.21 2.06
N ILE A 201 -20.82 10.34 1.58
CA ILE A 201 -19.48 10.45 1.01
C ILE A 201 -18.50 10.98 2.06
N LEU A 202 -17.44 10.24 2.30
CA LEU A 202 -16.33 10.64 3.17
C LEU A 202 -15.40 11.58 2.42
N VAL A 203 -14.99 12.68 3.06
CA VAL A 203 -14.09 13.69 2.50
C VAL A 203 -12.98 14.01 3.49
N VAL A 204 -11.80 14.31 2.95
CA VAL A 204 -10.73 14.96 3.68
C VAL A 204 -10.90 16.45 3.50
N GLU A 205 -11.02 17.20 4.59
CA GLU A 205 -11.25 18.65 4.58
C GLU A 205 -10.14 19.41 5.29
N ALA A 206 -9.87 20.61 4.80
CA ALA A 206 -9.11 21.64 5.49
C ALA A 206 -10.04 22.86 5.72
N ASN A 207 -10.32 23.22 6.98
CA ASN A 207 -11.24 24.31 7.34
C ASN A 207 -12.59 24.25 6.58
N ASN A 208 -13.21 23.08 6.50
CA ASN A 208 -14.44 22.81 5.74
C ASN A 208 -14.29 22.89 4.19
N TYR A 209 -13.11 23.02 3.66
CA TYR A 209 -12.85 22.93 2.22
C TYR A 209 -12.43 21.50 1.86
N PRO A 210 -13.11 20.80 0.95
CA PRO A 210 -12.83 19.42 0.62
C PRO A 210 -11.56 19.30 -0.25
N LEU A 211 -10.54 18.67 0.30
CA LEU A 211 -9.28 18.38 -0.40
C LEU A 211 -9.38 17.13 -1.27
N SER A 212 -10.14 16.13 -0.84
CA SER A 212 -10.37 14.90 -1.59
C SER A 212 -11.67 14.21 -1.18
N ILE A 213 -12.19 13.41 -2.09
CA ILE A 213 -13.11 12.32 -1.76
C ILE A 213 -12.25 11.22 -1.14
N GLY A 214 -12.47 10.95 0.15
CA GLY A 214 -11.59 10.09 0.95
C GLY A 214 -11.34 8.73 0.31
N GLY A 215 -10.06 8.41 0.09
CA GLY A 215 -9.62 7.15 -0.50
C GLY A 215 -9.91 6.97 -2.00
N ILE A 216 -10.43 7.98 -2.69
CA ILE A 216 -10.80 7.88 -4.11
C ILE A 216 -9.99 8.87 -4.96
N ILE A 217 -10.29 10.18 -4.85
CA ILE A 217 -9.73 11.17 -5.77
C ILE A 217 -9.59 12.55 -5.12
N SER A 218 -8.53 13.28 -5.46
CA SER A 218 -8.26 14.63 -4.95
C SER A 218 -8.97 15.73 -5.74
N ASN A 219 -9.10 16.89 -5.10
CA ASN A 219 -9.65 18.10 -5.69
C ASN A 219 -8.65 18.74 -6.65
N GLU A 220 -9.13 19.20 -7.82
CA GLU A 220 -8.33 19.85 -8.86
C GLU A 220 -7.57 21.08 -8.33
N GLN A 221 -8.21 21.92 -7.52
CA GLN A 221 -7.64 23.19 -7.05
C GLN A 221 -6.46 23.03 -6.11
N VAL A 222 -6.30 21.87 -5.49
CA VAL A 222 -5.18 21.58 -4.59
C VAL A 222 -4.22 20.53 -5.14
N ALA A 223 -4.44 20.09 -6.38
CA ALA A 223 -3.58 19.14 -7.05
C ALA A 223 -2.16 19.72 -7.24
N TYR A 224 -1.15 18.91 -6.96
CA TYR A 224 0.25 19.30 -7.20
C TYR A 224 0.58 19.37 -8.69
N THR A 225 1.62 20.11 -9.01
CA THR A 225 2.15 20.31 -10.37
C THR A 225 3.68 20.26 -10.34
N SER A 226 4.32 20.40 -11.50
CA SER A 226 5.79 20.51 -11.59
C SER A 226 6.37 21.74 -10.87
N GLU A 227 5.55 22.72 -10.50
CA GLU A 227 5.96 23.93 -9.80
C GLU A 227 5.77 23.84 -8.28
N THR A 228 5.19 22.75 -7.79
CA THR A 228 4.93 22.54 -6.36
C THR A 228 6.25 22.45 -5.59
N THR A 229 6.41 23.26 -4.56
CA THR A 229 7.62 23.30 -3.70
C THR A 229 7.39 22.79 -2.29
N SER A 230 6.13 22.52 -1.94
CA SER A 230 5.73 21.93 -0.66
C SER A 230 4.49 21.09 -0.84
N LEU A 231 4.44 19.96 -0.14
CA LEU A 231 3.33 19.01 -0.19
C LEU A 231 2.67 18.89 1.18
N LEU A 232 1.39 18.58 1.16
CA LEU A 232 0.70 17.90 2.23
C LEU A 232 0.49 16.45 1.77
N ILE A 233 1.09 15.49 2.47
CA ILE A 233 0.90 14.06 2.23
C ILE A 233 -0.20 13.59 3.18
N GLU A 234 -1.23 12.97 2.65
CA GLU A 234 -2.28 12.29 3.40
C GLU A 234 -2.07 10.78 3.28
N GLY A 235 -2.07 10.12 4.43
CA GLY A 235 -2.12 8.69 4.54
C GLY A 235 -3.27 8.27 5.44
N SER A 236 -4.07 7.36 4.93
CA SER A 236 -5.28 6.91 5.63
C SER A 236 -5.48 5.42 5.44
N ILE A 237 -6.22 4.81 6.37
CA ILE A 237 -6.77 3.47 6.21
C ILE A 237 -8.26 3.56 6.45
N PHE A 238 -9.01 3.40 5.38
CA PHE A 238 -10.45 3.49 5.37
C PHE A 238 -11.12 2.13 5.56
N SER A 239 -12.35 2.16 6.05
CA SER A 239 -13.22 0.99 6.02
C SER A 239 -13.48 0.53 4.57
N SER A 240 -13.16 -0.73 4.26
CA SER A 240 -13.35 -1.31 2.93
C SER A 240 -14.83 -1.24 2.47
N LYS A 241 -15.76 -1.41 3.42
CA LYS A 241 -17.19 -1.28 3.18
C LYS A 241 -17.55 0.14 2.76
N LYS A 242 -17.02 1.14 3.45
CA LYS A 242 -17.28 2.56 3.17
C LYS A 242 -16.76 2.96 1.80
N ILE A 243 -15.51 2.61 1.47
CA ILE A 243 -14.93 2.92 0.16
C ILE A 243 -15.71 2.26 -0.97
N ARG A 244 -16.08 0.99 -0.83
CA ARG A 244 -16.91 0.29 -1.82
C ARG A 244 -18.27 0.95 -2.02
N GLN A 245 -18.90 1.39 -0.94
CA GLN A 245 -20.19 2.08 -1.01
C GLN A 245 -20.08 3.40 -1.76
N GLN A 246 -19.15 4.27 -1.38
CA GLN A 246 -19.01 5.58 -2.01
C GLN A 246 -18.47 5.51 -3.45
N SER A 247 -17.60 4.55 -3.78
CA SER A 247 -17.17 4.29 -5.18
C SER A 247 -18.36 3.94 -6.07
N ARG A 248 -19.32 3.13 -5.56
CA ARG A 248 -20.54 2.79 -6.28
C ARG A 248 -21.49 3.97 -6.45
N ILE A 249 -21.68 4.77 -5.38
CA ILE A 249 -22.54 5.97 -5.42
C ILE A 249 -22.02 6.95 -6.48
N LEU A 250 -20.71 7.16 -6.52
CA LEU A 250 -20.08 8.12 -7.43
C LEU A 250 -19.80 7.55 -8.83
N GLY A 251 -19.91 6.24 -9.01
CA GLY A 251 -19.58 5.57 -10.27
C GLY A 251 -18.08 5.65 -10.61
N VAL A 252 -17.19 5.81 -9.62
CA VAL A 252 -15.76 5.97 -9.83
C VAL A 252 -14.96 4.94 -9.05
N ARG A 253 -13.96 4.37 -9.72
CA ARG A 253 -13.01 3.44 -9.13
C ARG A 253 -11.60 3.79 -9.59
N THR A 254 -10.72 4.02 -8.63
CA THR A 254 -9.31 4.32 -8.85
C THR A 254 -8.44 3.20 -8.28
N ASP A 255 -7.15 3.17 -8.59
CA ASP A 255 -6.21 2.21 -8.01
C ASP A 255 -6.16 2.33 -6.48
N ARG A 256 -6.27 3.56 -5.95
CA ARG A 256 -6.39 3.80 -4.50
C ARG A 256 -7.62 3.11 -3.93
N SER A 257 -8.81 3.42 -4.48
CA SER A 257 -10.05 2.86 -3.97
C SER A 257 -10.07 1.33 -4.08
N ALA A 258 -9.52 0.78 -5.15
CA ALA A 258 -9.39 -0.67 -5.36
C ALA A 258 -8.55 -1.35 -4.26
N ARG A 259 -7.51 -0.66 -3.74
CA ARG A 259 -6.71 -1.16 -2.62
C ARG A 259 -7.49 -1.13 -1.31
N TYR A 260 -8.13 -0.01 -1.00
CA TYR A 260 -8.93 0.14 0.21
C TYR A 260 -10.14 -0.81 0.25
N GLU A 261 -10.80 -1.06 -0.90
CA GLU A 261 -11.93 -1.98 -1.00
C GLU A 261 -11.60 -3.41 -0.57
N LYS A 262 -10.34 -3.84 -0.70
CA LYS A 262 -9.88 -5.16 -0.28
C LYS A 262 -9.49 -5.22 1.20
N GLY A 263 -9.37 -4.07 1.85
CA GLY A 263 -8.99 -3.93 3.26
C GLY A 263 -7.48 -3.86 3.44
N LEU A 264 -7.03 -2.79 4.10
CA LEU A 264 -5.65 -2.61 4.53
C LEU A 264 -5.61 -2.66 6.05
N ASN A 265 -4.56 -3.24 6.60
CA ASN A 265 -4.33 -3.22 8.05
C ASN A 265 -3.38 -2.09 8.46
N ASN A 266 -3.29 -1.83 9.76
CA ASN A 266 -2.46 -0.74 10.29
C ASN A 266 -0.99 -1.14 10.49
N SER A 267 -0.66 -2.42 10.44
CA SER A 267 0.62 -2.95 10.95
C SER A 267 1.87 -2.39 10.25
N TYR A 268 1.78 -2.15 8.96
CA TYR A 268 2.93 -1.67 8.16
C TYR A 268 2.73 -0.26 7.60
N PHE A 269 1.71 0.46 8.07
CA PHE A 269 1.38 1.80 7.57
C PHE A 269 2.51 2.80 7.80
N THR A 270 3.03 2.85 9.04
CA THR A 270 4.13 3.77 9.39
C THR A 270 5.38 3.46 8.58
N GLU A 271 5.70 2.18 8.38
CA GLU A 271 6.82 1.76 7.54
C GLU A 271 6.67 2.25 6.10
N ALA A 272 5.46 2.12 5.52
CA ALA A 272 5.18 2.59 4.17
C ALA A 272 5.30 4.11 4.04
N LEU A 273 4.82 4.88 5.03
CA LEU A 273 4.95 6.33 5.08
C LEU A 273 6.42 6.76 5.15
N LEU A 274 7.20 6.14 6.04
CA LEU A 274 8.64 6.42 6.16
C LEU A 274 9.38 6.06 4.87
N ARG A 275 8.99 4.97 4.22
CA ARG A 275 9.53 4.59 2.91
C ARG A 275 9.28 5.65 1.85
N LEU A 276 8.07 6.20 1.79
CA LEU A 276 7.73 7.29 0.88
C LEU A 276 8.62 8.52 1.11
N ILE A 277 8.77 8.94 2.37
CA ILE A 277 9.62 10.08 2.73
C ILE A 277 11.08 9.83 2.36
N GLN A 278 11.60 8.62 2.59
CA GLN A 278 12.97 8.26 2.18
C GLN A 278 13.15 8.36 0.66
N LEU A 279 12.18 7.91 -0.11
CA LEU A 279 12.23 8.00 -1.57
C LEU A 279 12.26 9.44 -2.05
N LEU A 280 11.42 10.31 -1.50
CA LEU A 280 11.45 11.75 -1.80
C LEU A 280 12.80 12.39 -1.43
N ARG A 281 13.44 11.93 -0.36
CA ARG A 281 14.77 12.40 0.07
C ARG A 281 15.93 11.98 -0.83
N ILE A 282 15.77 10.95 -1.66
CA ILE A 282 16.82 10.55 -2.62
C ILE A 282 17.20 11.73 -3.52
N THR A 283 16.21 12.48 -3.97
CA THR A 283 16.40 13.65 -4.85
C THR A 283 16.32 14.99 -4.12
N ASN A 284 15.79 14.99 -2.90
CA ASN A 284 15.63 16.17 -2.05
C ASN A 284 16.17 15.90 -0.63
N PRO A 285 17.48 15.80 -0.40
CA PRO A 285 18.05 15.38 0.89
C PRO A 285 17.74 16.35 2.04
N ASN A 286 17.37 17.60 1.73
CA ASN A 286 17.09 18.65 2.72
C ASN A 286 15.59 18.84 2.98
N LEU A 287 14.75 17.84 2.69
CA LEU A 287 13.33 17.91 2.99
C LEU A 287 13.09 18.09 4.49
N ILE A 288 12.22 19.05 4.81
CA ILE A 288 11.67 19.23 6.14
C ILE A 288 10.29 18.57 6.16
N CYS A 289 10.13 17.59 7.03
CA CYS A 289 8.87 16.88 7.17
C CYS A 289 8.30 17.12 8.55
N LYS A 290 7.02 17.49 8.64
CA LYS A 290 6.32 17.71 9.89
C LYS A 290 4.99 16.96 9.89
N VAL A 291 4.77 16.12 10.90
CA VAL A 291 3.49 15.44 11.12
C VAL A 291 2.53 16.42 11.80
N HIS A 292 1.40 16.68 11.16
CA HIS A 292 0.38 17.62 11.69
C HIS A 292 -0.76 16.90 12.38
N THR A 293 -1.22 15.79 11.80
CA THR A 293 -2.40 15.09 12.28
C THR A 293 -2.10 13.61 12.32
N ALA A 294 -2.39 12.98 13.43
CA ALA A 294 -2.35 11.53 13.53
C ALA A 294 -3.53 11.08 14.41
N SER A 295 -4.35 10.20 13.87
CA SER A 295 -5.27 9.41 14.69
C SER A 295 -4.46 8.38 15.47
N GLU A 296 -4.90 8.04 16.68
CA GLU A 296 -4.33 6.90 17.38
C GLU A 296 -4.48 5.66 16.48
N VAL A 297 -3.34 5.04 16.17
CA VAL A 297 -3.32 3.74 15.50
C VAL A 297 -3.75 2.72 16.55
N GLU A 298 -5.02 2.30 16.52
CA GLU A 298 -5.42 1.17 17.34
C GLU A 298 -4.53 -0.03 17.02
N GLN A 299 -3.81 -0.52 18.01
CA GLN A 299 -3.24 -1.85 17.93
C GLN A 299 -4.41 -2.83 17.91
N VAL A 300 -4.81 -3.24 16.72
CA VAL A 300 -5.78 -4.31 16.58
C VAL A 300 -5.12 -5.56 17.13
N ILE A 301 -5.56 -5.98 18.33
CA ILE A 301 -5.17 -7.29 18.87
C ILE A 301 -5.77 -8.32 17.92
N PRO A 302 -4.93 -9.08 17.18
CA PRO A 302 -5.46 -10.06 16.26
C PRO A 302 -6.32 -11.09 17.03
N PRO A 303 -7.48 -11.46 16.48
CA PRO A 303 -8.32 -12.44 17.13
C PRO A 303 -7.58 -13.78 17.24
N THR A 304 -7.67 -14.41 18.40
CA THR A 304 -7.17 -15.77 18.56
C THR A 304 -8.12 -16.74 17.86
N LEU A 305 -7.60 -17.49 16.91
CA LEU A 305 -8.32 -18.54 16.21
C LEU A 305 -7.96 -19.90 16.82
N ILE A 306 -8.96 -20.72 17.08
CA ILE A 306 -8.75 -22.10 17.52
C ILE A 306 -8.68 -23.00 16.28
N LEU A 307 -7.52 -23.63 16.06
CA LEU A 307 -7.34 -24.61 15.00
C LEU A 307 -7.47 -26.02 15.58
N ASN A 308 -8.51 -26.77 15.17
CA ASN A 308 -8.64 -28.18 15.49
C ASN A 308 -7.87 -29.01 14.46
N TYR A 309 -6.83 -29.72 14.89
CA TYR A 309 -5.99 -30.54 14.03
C TYR A 309 -6.73 -31.69 13.36
N GLU A 310 -7.73 -32.29 14.05
CA GLU A 310 -8.54 -33.36 13.49
C GLU A 310 -9.35 -32.86 12.29
N ASN A 311 -9.93 -31.66 12.39
CA ASN A 311 -10.65 -31.04 11.29
C ASN A 311 -9.70 -30.73 10.11
N VAL A 312 -8.44 -30.35 10.37
CA VAL A 312 -7.44 -30.13 9.31
C VAL A 312 -7.17 -31.45 8.57
N ILE A 313 -6.96 -32.53 9.28
CA ILE A 313 -6.74 -33.87 8.71
C ILE A 313 -7.96 -34.34 7.89
N GLU A 314 -9.17 -34.12 8.42
CA GLU A 314 -10.40 -34.48 7.73
C GLU A 314 -10.58 -33.69 6.40
N ILE A 315 -10.30 -32.37 6.40
CA ILE A 315 -10.45 -31.50 5.24
C ILE A 315 -9.39 -31.81 4.18
N LEU A 316 -8.12 -31.99 4.58
CA LEU A 316 -7.02 -32.24 3.65
C LEU A 316 -7.00 -33.69 3.13
N GLY A 317 -7.52 -34.63 3.91
CA GLY A 317 -7.39 -36.05 3.62
C GLY A 317 -5.92 -36.54 3.67
N PRO A 318 -5.65 -37.74 3.11
CA PRO A 318 -4.29 -38.29 3.05
C PRO A 318 -3.39 -37.44 2.19
N VAL A 319 -2.23 -37.06 2.72
CA VAL A 319 -1.18 -36.31 2.02
C VAL A 319 -0.02 -37.26 1.66
N GLN A 320 0.66 -36.98 0.57
CA GLN A 320 1.86 -37.72 0.18
C GLN A 320 3.01 -37.40 1.14
N ILE A 321 3.60 -38.41 1.75
CA ILE A 321 4.77 -38.22 2.62
C ILE A 321 5.97 -37.88 1.73
N PRO A 322 6.68 -36.76 1.97
CA PRO A 322 7.83 -36.33 1.15
C PRO A 322 8.86 -37.46 0.99
N ASN A 323 9.37 -37.61 -0.24
CA ASN A 323 10.37 -38.62 -0.61
C ASN A 323 9.91 -40.10 -0.46
N THR A 324 8.62 -40.36 -0.41
CA THR A 324 8.05 -41.70 -0.38
C THR A 324 6.83 -41.79 -1.31
N ASN A 325 6.46 -43.04 -1.69
CA ASN A 325 5.19 -43.28 -2.41
C ASN A 325 4.05 -43.62 -1.45
N ILE A 326 4.18 -43.27 -0.18
CA ILE A 326 3.22 -43.58 0.86
C ILE A 326 2.37 -42.35 1.15
N SER A 327 1.06 -42.53 1.21
CA SER A 327 0.12 -41.53 1.69
C SER A 327 -0.12 -41.69 3.18
N GLY A 328 -0.20 -40.58 3.90
CA GLY A 328 -0.49 -40.59 5.34
C GLY A 328 -1.16 -39.27 5.75
N ASN A 329 -1.53 -39.16 7.02
CA ASN A 329 -2.08 -37.91 7.53
C ASN A 329 -0.96 -36.89 7.80
N ILE A 330 -1.25 -35.61 7.55
CA ILE A 330 -0.40 -34.52 8.00
C ILE A 330 -0.27 -34.53 9.52
N THR A 331 0.95 -34.36 10.04
CA THR A 331 1.18 -34.35 11.48
C THR A 331 0.97 -32.95 12.08
N THR A 332 0.68 -32.90 13.38
CA THR A 332 0.58 -31.66 14.16
C THR A 332 1.84 -30.79 14.01
N ASP A 333 3.03 -31.43 14.04
CA ASP A 333 4.31 -30.72 13.90
C ASP A 333 4.46 -30.10 12.52
N GLN A 334 4.03 -30.78 11.46
CA GLN A 334 4.05 -30.23 10.10
C GLN A 334 3.10 -29.03 9.99
N ILE A 335 1.89 -29.13 10.51
CA ILE A 335 0.93 -28.01 10.54
C ILE A 335 1.56 -26.81 11.26
N THR A 336 2.12 -27.04 12.44
CA THR A 336 2.79 -26.03 13.26
C THR A 336 3.95 -25.38 12.50
N GLN A 337 4.76 -26.15 11.78
CA GLN A 337 5.85 -25.61 10.97
C GLN A 337 5.36 -24.71 9.82
N TYR A 338 4.28 -25.10 9.13
CA TYR A 338 3.71 -24.27 8.06
C TYR A 338 3.16 -22.94 8.61
N LEU A 339 2.47 -22.97 9.74
CA LEU A 339 1.97 -21.76 10.39
C LEU A 339 3.10 -20.82 10.84
N LYS A 340 4.22 -21.38 11.34
CA LYS A 340 5.42 -20.61 11.70
C LYS A 340 6.05 -19.87 10.49
N ARG A 341 6.06 -20.50 9.31
CA ARG A 341 6.58 -19.87 8.09
C ARG A 341 5.78 -18.61 7.69
N LEU A 342 4.52 -18.53 8.11
CA LEU A 342 3.63 -17.38 7.89
C LEU A 342 3.70 -16.34 9.01
N ASP A 343 4.64 -16.46 9.98
CA ASP A 343 4.76 -15.62 11.17
C ASP A 343 3.51 -15.63 12.09
N LEU A 344 2.70 -16.68 12.03
CA LEU A 344 1.58 -16.82 12.95
C LEU A 344 2.10 -17.18 14.34
N LYS A 345 1.58 -16.48 15.35
CA LYS A 345 1.89 -16.74 16.76
C LYS A 345 0.87 -17.73 17.35
N PHE A 346 1.34 -18.68 18.11
CA PHE A 346 0.51 -19.69 18.79
C PHE A 346 1.21 -20.19 20.06
#